data_2b25d708ec5090937d97594b8b51ba0c
#
_entry.id   2b25d708ec5090937d97594b8b51ba0c
#
_cell.length_a   1.000
_cell.length_b   1.000
_cell.length_c   1.000
_cell.angle_alpha   90.00
_cell.angle_beta   90.00
_cell.angle_gamma   90.00
#
_symmetry.space_group_name_H-M   'P 1'
#
loop_
_entity.id
_entity.type
_entity.pdbx_description
1 polymer ?
#
loop_
_entity_poly.entity_id
_entity_poly.type
_entity_poly.pdbx_seq_one_letter_code
_entity_poly.pdbx_strand_id
1 'polypeptide(L)'
;MNFIFTMKKIIIFLLTVLGLNTACSQNFENIEVKEFAELINDSNVVILDVRKADEYAEGHIKGAILIDQFQNDFVEQAKAKLPKDKTIAIYCRSGRRSANAAGKLADIGYKCVNLKGGILAWKEAKMPVLSE
;
A
#
# COMPACT_ATOMS: atom_id res chain seq x y z
N MET A 1 -34.45 6.28 -19.64
CA MET A 1 -33.37 6.38 -20.62
C MET A 1 -32.00 6.43 -19.98
N ASN A 2 -31.76 7.40 -19.11
CA ASN A 2 -30.48 7.50 -18.42
C ASN A 2 -30.16 6.27 -17.60
N PHE A 3 -31.16 5.66 -17.03
CA PHE A 3 -30.98 4.46 -16.21
C PHE A 3 -30.43 3.29 -17.03
N ILE A 4 -30.95 3.07 -18.21
CA ILE A 4 -30.52 1.99 -19.10
C ILE A 4 -29.09 2.22 -19.55
N PHE A 5 -28.77 3.47 -19.86
CA PHE A 5 -27.44 3.86 -20.26
C PHE A 5 -26.41 3.59 -19.17
N THR A 6 -26.77 3.89 -17.91
CA THR A 6 -25.92 3.62 -16.75
C THR A 6 -25.66 2.12 -16.58
N MET A 7 -26.67 1.31 -16.79
CA MET A 7 -26.51 -0.14 -16.70
C MET A 7 -25.53 -0.68 -17.74
N LYS A 8 -25.61 -0.17 -18.96
CA LYS A 8 -24.67 -0.58 -20.00
C LYS A 8 -23.23 -0.26 -19.61
N LYS A 9 -23.00 0.90 -19.03
CA LYS A 9 -21.67 1.28 -18.54
C LYS A 9 -21.17 0.34 -17.46
N ILE A 10 -22.03 -0.03 -16.55
CA ILE A 10 -21.69 -0.96 -15.48
C ILE A 10 -21.30 -2.32 -16.05
N ILE A 11 -22.02 -2.81 -17.03
CA ILE A 11 -21.73 -4.10 -17.66
C ILE A 11 -20.35 -4.07 -18.33
N ILE A 12 -20.06 -3.01 -19.07
CA ILE A 12 -18.77 -2.85 -19.74
C ILE A 12 -17.65 -2.82 -18.71
N PHE A 13 -17.85 -2.10 -17.61
CA PHE A 13 -16.88 -2.02 -16.54
C PHE A 13 -16.58 -3.40 -15.94
N LEU A 14 -17.63 -4.19 -15.69
CA LEU A 14 -17.48 -5.53 -15.15
C LEU A 14 -16.66 -6.43 -16.09
N LEU A 15 -16.92 -6.35 -17.37
CA LEU A 15 -16.16 -7.14 -18.35
C LEU A 15 -14.70 -6.76 -18.36
N THR A 16 -14.41 -5.46 -18.27
CA THR A 16 -13.05 -4.96 -18.21
C THR A 16 -12.32 -5.47 -16.96
N VAL A 17 -13.01 -5.43 -15.83
CA VAL A 17 -12.45 -5.91 -14.56
C VAL A 17 -12.13 -7.40 -14.65
N LEU A 18 -13.03 -8.20 -15.21
CA LEU A 18 -12.79 -9.63 -15.39
C LEU A 18 -11.58 -9.89 -16.29
N GLY A 19 -11.46 -9.14 -17.37
CA GLY A 19 -10.31 -9.26 -18.25
C GLY A 19 -9.00 -8.91 -17.56
N LEU A 20 -9.01 -7.87 -16.73
CA LEU A 20 -7.83 -7.48 -15.98
C LEU A 20 -7.46 -8.53 -14.94
N ASN A 21 -8.44 -9.13 -14.27
CA ASN A 21 -8.20 -10.15 -13.27
C ASN A 21 -7.54 -11.39 -13.85
N THR A 22 -7.83 -11.73 -15.09
CA THR A 22 -7.19 -12.87 -15.74
C THR A 22 -5.77 -12.56 -16.18
N ALA A 23 -5.45 -11.29 -16.41
CA ALA A 23 -4.16 -10.86 -16.91
C ALA A 23 -3.15 -10.55 -15.81
N CYS A 24 -3.62 -10.18 -14.62
CA CYS A 24 -2.77 -9.69 -13.57
C CYS A 24 -3.26 -10.15 -12.20
N SER A 25 -2.34 -10.63 -11.39
CA SER A 25 -2.63 -11.08 -10.03
C SER A 25 -2.41 -9.99 -8.99
N GLN A 26 -2.11 -8.76 -9.41
CA GLN A 26 -1.85 -7.67 -8.48
C GLN A 26 -3.15 -7.19 -7.83
N ASN A 27 -3.24 -7.33 -6.49
CA ASN A 27 -4.42 -7.01 -5.71
C ASN A 27 -4.24 -5.79 -4.82
N PHE A 28 -3.39 -4.85 -5.24
CA PHE A 28 -3.16 -3.59 -4.55
C PHE A 28 -2.91 -2.49 -5.58
N GLU A 29 -2.98 -1.25 -5.13
CA GLU A 29 -2.72 -0.09 -5.99
C GLU A 29 -1.38 0.54 -5.67
N ASN A 30 -0.69 1.04 -6.71
CA ASN A 30 0.46 1.93 -6.56
C ASN A 30 -0.06 3.36 -6.66
N ILE A 31 0.25 4.18 -5.67
CA ILE A 31 -0.21 5.58 -5.64
C ILE A 31 0.98 6.51 -5.50
N GLU A 32 0.82 7.73 -6.01
CA GLU A 32 1.85 8.76 -5.96
C GLU A 32 1.94 9.38 -4.56
N VAL A 33 3.02 10.13 -4.33
CA VAL A 33 3.28 10.77 -3.04
C VAL A 33 2.10 11.63 -2.58
N LYS A 34 1.54 12.44 -3.47
CA LYS A 34 0.45 13.36 -3.11
C LYS A 34 -0.75 12.60 -2.57
N GLU A 35 -1.15 11.55 -3.27
CA GLU A 35 -2.30 10.74 -2.87
C GLU A 35 -2.00 9.98 -1.57
N PHE A 36 -0.78 9.44 -1.44
CA PHE A 36 -0.36 8.74 -0.25
C PHE A 36 -0.37 9.67 0.97
N ALA A 37 0.14 10.90 0.80
CA ALA A 37 0.16 11.89 1.88
C ALA A 37 -1.25 12.25 2.37
N GLU A 38 -2.20 12.34 1.46
CA GLU A 38 -3.60 12.60 1.82
C GLU A 38 -4.21 11.40 2.53
N LEU A 39 -3.95 10.21 2.01
CA LEU A 39 -4.52 8.97 2.53
C LEU A 39 -4.11 8.70 3.98
N ILE A 40 -2.84 8.91 4.31
CA ILE A 40 -2.32 8.59 5.64
C ILE A 40 -2.84 9.51 6.76
N ASN A 41 -3.57 10.57 6.41
CA ASN A 41 -4.24 11.40 7.41
C ASN A 41 -5.54 10.77 7.92
N ASP A 42 -6.02 9.74 7.23
CA ASP A 42 -7.25 9.05 7.61
C ASP A 42 -6.97 8.08 8.76
N SER A 43 -7.80 8.13 9.82
CA SER A 43 -7.66 7.24 10.98
C SER A 43 -7.89 5.77 10.64
N ASN A 44 -8.51 5.47 9.49
CA ASN A 44 -8.71 4.10 9.01
C ASN A 44 -7.55 3.58 8.17
N VAL A 45 -6.42 4.27 8.20
CA VAL A 45 -5.22 3.88 7.46
C VAL A 45 -4.07 3.66 8.43
N VAL A 46 -3.37 2.56 8.25
CA VAL A 46 -2.15 2.23 9.00
C VAL A 46 -0.97 2.30 8.05
N ILE A 47 0.10 2.95 8.47
CA ILE A 47 1.31 3.09 7.66
C ILE A 47 2.28 1.97 8.00
N LEU A 48 2.78 1.27 7.00
CA LEU A 48 3.70 0.15 7.18
C LEU A 48 5.00 0.40 6.42
N ASP A 49 6.09 0.45 7.15
CA ASP A 49 7.44 0.50 6.61
C ASP A 49 7.99 -0.93 6.60
N VAL A 50 8.35 -1.43 5.42
CA VAL A 50 8.81 -2.82 5.29
C VAL A 50 10.32 -2.93 5.06
N ARG A 51 11.04 -1.86 5.40
CA ARG A 51 12.51 -1.81 5.30
C ARG A 51 13.16 -2.43 6.54
N LYS A 52 14.47 -2.33 6.60
CA LYS A 52 15.25 -2.80 7.74
C LYS A 52 15.26 -1.76 8.86
N ALA A 53 15.58 -2.21 10.06
CA ALA A 53 15.56 -1.35 11.25
C ALA A 53 16.52 -0.15 11.14
N ASP A 54 17.69 -0.33 10.54
CA ASP A 54 18.65 0.75 10.37
C ASP A 54 18.13 1.82 9.40
N GLU A 55 17.46 1.41 8.34
CA GLU A 55 16.82 2.34 7.40
C GLU A 55 15.72 3.15 8.08
N TYR A 56 14.91 2.49 8.89
CA TYR A 56 13.84 3.13 9.65
C TYR A 56 14.38 4.18 10.61
N ALA A 57 15.46 3.84 11.32
CA ALA A 57 16.08 4.74 12.29
C ALA A 57 16.65 6.00 11.63
N GLU A 58 17.18 5.88 10.41
CA GLU A 58 17.70 7.01 9.66
C GLU A 58 16.61 8.00 9.23
N GLY A 59 15.41 7.51 8.99
CA GLY A 59 14.31 8.37 8.62
C GLY A 59 13.12 7.54 8.20
N HIS A 60 11.94 7.85 8.74
CA HIS A 60 10.69 7.15 8.41
C HIS A 60 9.52 8.10 8.46
N ILE A 61 8.41 7.71 7.86
CA ILE A 61 7.18 8.50 7.89
C ILE A 61 6.56 8.39 9.28
N LYS A 62 6.18 9.52 9.86
CA LYS A 62 5.61 9.58 11.20
C LYS A 62 4.43 8.61 11.35
N GLY A 63 4.46 7.80 12.39
CA GLY A 63 3.41 6.83 12.67
C GLY A 63 3.57 5.48 12.00
N ALA A 64 4.60 5.30 11.18
CA ALA A 64 4.80 4.04 10.49
C ALA A 64 5.19 2.91 11.45
N ILE A 65 4.54 1.77 11.28
CA ILE A 65 4.92 0.53 11.96
C ILE A 65 5.99 -0.13 11.10
N LEU A 66 7.05 -0.63 11.75
CA LEU A 66 8.13 -1.30 11.05
C LEU A 66 7.96 -2.82 11.11
N ILE A 67 7.90 -3.45 9.95
CA ILE A 67 7.99 -4.91 9.82
C ILE A 67 8.85 -5.20 8.60
N ASP A 68 10.08 -5.68 8.82
CA ASP A 68 11.00 -6.01 7.74
C ASP A 68 10.44 -7.17 6.90
N GLN A 69 10.22 -6.93 5.60
CA GLN A 69 9.58 -7.93 4.75
C GLN A 69 10.48 -9.13 4.43
N PHE A 70 11.78 -9.03 4.71
CA PHE A 70 12.70 -10.16 4.50
C PHE A 70 12.76 -11.12 5.68
N GLN A 71 12.12 -10.78 6.79
CA GLN A 71 12.04 -11.69 7.93
C GLN A 71 11.16 -12.90 7.56
N ASN A 72 11.59 -14.09 7.97
CA ASN A 72 10.86 -15.33 7.67
C ASN A 72 9.43 -15.31 8.23
N ASP A 73 9.22 -14.60 9.32
CA ASP A 73 7.92 -14.49 9.98
C ASP A 73 7.17 -13.20 9.65
N PHE A 74 7.46 -12.60 8.49
CA PHE A 74 6.82 -11.34 8.09
C PHE A 74 5.30 -11.41 8.15
N VAL A 75 4.72 -12.46 7.59
CA VAL A 75 3.25 -12.62 7.54
C VAL A 75 2.67 -12.76 8.95
N GLU A 76 3.33 -13.53 9.80
CA GLU A 76 2.89 -13.73 11.19
C GLU A 76 2.96 -12.44 11.98
N GLN A 77 4.03 -11.65 11.81
CA GLN A 77 4.15 -10.34 12.44
C GLN A 77 3.06 -9.39 11.94
N ALA A 78 2.79 -9.40 10.64
CA ALA A 78 1.75 -8.57 10.06
C ALA A 78 0.38 -8.90 10.65
N LYS A 79 0.04 -10.18 10.74
CA LYS A 79 -1.22 -10.62 11.33
C LYS A 79 -1.36 -10.17 12.79
N ALA A 80 -0.26 -10.17 13.53
CA ALA A 80 -0.27 -9.78 14.94
C ALA A 80 -0.37 -8.26 15.12
N LYS A 81 0.19 -7.48 14.21
CA LYS A 81 0.34 -6.03 14.38
C LYS A 81 -0.63 -5.19 13.54
N LEU A 82 -1.17 -5.73 12.46
CA LEU A 82 -1.98 -4.96 11.51
C LEU A 82 -3.46 -5.36 11.60
N PRO A 83 -4.35 -4.37 11.76
CA PRO A 83 -5.79 -4.65 11.75
C PRO A 83 -6.28 -4.94 10.33
N LYS A 84 -7.18 -5.91 10.21
CA LYS A 84 -7.75 -6.31 8.92
C LYS A 84 -8.78 -5.33 8.39
N ASP A 85 -9.36 -4.51 9.26
CA ASP A 85 -10.43 -3.59 8.91
C ASP A 85 -9.93 -2.22 8.48
N LYS A 86 -8.61 -2.04 8.37
CA LYS A 86 -8.01 -0.78 7.96
C LYS A 86 -7.20 -0.97 6.67
N THR A 87 -7.07 0.11 5.91
CA THR A 87 -6.19 0.13 4.74
C THR A 87 -4.75 0.20 5.21
N ILE A 88 -3.89 -0.62 4.62
CA ILE A 88 -2.46 -0.62 4.92
C ILE A 88 -1.73 0.15 3.82
N ALA A 89 -1.16 1.28 4.20
CA ALA A 89 -0.38 2.13 3.30
C ALA A 89 1.09 1.76 3.48
N ILE A 90 1.66 1.10 2.48
CA ILE A 90 2.96 0.45 2.57
C ILE A 90 4.01 1.22 1.80
N TYR A 91 5.21 1.30 2.34
CA TYR A 91 6.33 1.87 1.60
C TYR A 91 7.64 1.16 1.96
N CYS A 92 8.61 1.30 1.07
CA CYS A 92 9.99 0.92 1.32
C CYS A 92 10.90 2.04 0.80
N ARG A 93 12.10 1.72 0.37
CA ARG A 93 13.01 2.74 -0.15
C ARG A 93 12.58 3.26 -1.53
N SER A 94 12.33 2.36 -2.48
CA SER A 94 12.04 2.71 -3.87
C SER A 94 10.68 2.22 -4.37
N GLY A 95 9.94 1.48 -3.54
CA GLY A 95 8.63 0.93 -3.89
C GLY A 95 8.64 -0.55 -4.27
N ARG A 96 9.81 -1.15 -4.43
CA ARG A 96 9.92 -2.53 -4.90
C ARG A 96 9.66 -3.57 -3.81
N ARG A 97 10.34 -3.43 -2.67
CA ARG A 97 10.12 -4.34 -1.52
C ARG A 97 8.67 -4.23 -1.03
N SER A 98 8.16 -3.01 -0.99
CA SER A 98 6.79 -2.76 -0.52
C SER A 98 5.74 -3.30 -1.48
N ALA A 99 5.98 -3.29 -2.79
CA ALA A 99 5.08 -3.91 -3.75
C ALA A 99 4.99 -5.42 -3.50
N ASN A 100 6.12 -6.07 -3.23
CA ASN A 100 6.15 -7.48 -2.88
C ASN A 100 5.38 -7.75 -1.59
N ALA A 101 5.62 -6.95 -0.56
CA ALA A 101 4.93 -7.06 0.72
C ALA A 101 3.42 -6.84 0.57
N ALA A 102 3.03 -5.84 -0.23
CA ALA A 102 1.62 -5.55 -0.48
C ALA A 102 0.91 -6.73 -1.13
N GLY A 103 1.56 -7.38 -2.08
CA GLY A 103 1.01 -8.58 -2.71
C GLY A 103 0.78 -9.70 -1.71
N LYS A 104 1.75 -9.97 -0.85
CA LYS A 104 1.63 -10.99 0.19
C LYS A 104 0.48 -10.69 1.16
N LEU A 105 0.35 -9.44 1.58
CA LEU A 105 -0.69 -9.03 2.51
C LEU A 105 -2.08 -9.03 1.86
N ALA A 106 -2.16 -8.61 0.60
CA ALA A 106 -3.42 -8.67 -0.14
C ALA A 106 -3.92 -10.10 -0.27
N ASP A 107 -3.01 -11.05 -0.50
CA ASP A 107 -3.35 -12.47 -0.62
C ASP A 107 -3.99 -13.03 0.65
N ILE A 108 -3.71 -12.44 1.81
CA ILE A 108 -4.31 -12.89 3.07
C ILE A 108 -5.43 -11.96 3.56
N GLY A 109 -5.95 -11.10 2.68
CA GLY A 109 -7.15 -10.34 2.93
C GLY A 109 -6.98 -8.89 3.39
N TYR A 110 -5.77 -8.36 3.38
CA TYR A 110 -5.56 -6.94 3.68
C TYR A 110 -5.82 -6.08 2.46
N LYS A 111 -6.36 -4.89 2.68
CA LYS A 111 -6.47 -3.87 1.64
C LYS A 111 -5.20 -3.02 1.69
N CYS A 112 -4.43 -3.03 0.61
CA CYS A 112 -3.12 -2.40 0.58
C CYS A 112 -3.00 -1.38 -0.52
N VAL A 113 -2.24 -0.31 -0.25
CA VAL A 113 -1.75 0.62 -1.26
C VAL A 113 -0.24 0.75 -1.10
N ASN A 114 0.47 0.89 -2.19
CA ASN A 114 1.92 0.99 -2.22
C ASN A 114 2.34 2.38 -2.65
N LEU A 115 3.28 2.98 -1.91
CA LEU A 115 3.84 4.28 -2.27
C LEU A 115 4.80 4.11 -3.44
N LYS A 116 4.41 4.58 -4.60
CA LYS A 116 5.24 4.55 -5.80
C LYS A 116 6.49 5.40 -5.58
N GLY A 117 7.64 4.83 -5.85
CA GLY A 117 8.93 5.50 -5.63
C GLY A 117 9.42 5.48 -4.18
N GLY A 118 8.61 5.00 -3.24
CA GLY A 118 9.01 4.81 -1.86
C GLY A 118 9.40 6.08 -1.12
N ILE A 119 10.19 5.92 -0.06
CA ILE A 119 10.62 7.07 0.75
C ILE A 119 11.55 8.01 -0.03
N LEU A 120 12.21 7.51 -1.09
CA LEU A 120 13.00 8.39 -1.95
C LEU A 120 12.12 9.44 -2.63
N ALA A 121 10.99 9.00 -3.20
CA ALA A 121 10.04 9.93 -3.82
C ALA A 121 9.39 10.85 -2.77
N TRP A 122 9.13 10.33 -1.59
CA TRP A 122 8.60 11.10 -0.46
C TRP A 122 9.53 12.24 -0.09
N LYS A 123 10.82 11.95 0.07
CA LYS A 123 11.83 12.97 0.40
C LYS A 123 12.03 13.96 -0.74
N GLU A 124 12.02 13.49 -1.98
CA GLU A 124 12.16 14.35 -3.15
C GLU A 124 11.01 15.35 -3.22
N ALA A 125 9.83 14.96 -2.81
CA ALA A 125 8.66 15.84 -2.72
C ALA A 125 8.71 16.72 -1.46
N LYS A 126 9.79 16.66 -0.69
CA LYS A 126 10.03 17.45 0.52
C LYS A 126 9.01 17.18 1.63
N MET A 127 8.52 15.96 1.67
CA MET A 127 7.62 15.52 2.73
C MET A 127 8.42 15.16 3.98
N PRO A 128 7.86 15.37 5.18
CA PRO A 128 8.60 15.20 6.43
C PRO A 128 8.90 13.75 6.78
N VAL A 129 10.07 13.55 7.40
CA VAL A 129 10.45 12.26 7.98
C VAL A 129 10.94 12.49 9.40
N LEU A 130 10.84 11.45 10.22
CA LEU A 130 11.39 11.42 11.57
C LEU A 130 12.61 10.53 11.59
N SER A 131 13.60 10.88 12.40
CA SER A 131 14.74 10.01 12.66
C SER A 131 14.84 9.73 14.15
N GLU A 132 15.45 8.60 14.49
CA GLU A 132 15.62 8.19 15.87
C GLU A 132 17.07 8.19 16.28
#